data_3b5a70b28e619904c9e9e394764fddd5
#
_entry.id   3b5a70b28e619904c9e9e394764fddd5
#
_cell.length_a   1.000
_cell.length_b   1.000
_cell.length_c   1.000
_cell.angle_alpha   90.00
_cell.angle_beta   90.00
_cell.angle_gamma   90.00
#
_symmetry.space_group_name_H-M   'P 1'
#
loop_
_entity.id
_entity.type
_entity.pdbx_description
1 polymer ?
#
loop_
_entity_poly.entity_id
_entity_poly.type
_entity_poly.pdbx_seq_one_letter_code
_entity_poly.pdbx_strand_id
1 'polypeptide(L)'
;MKNKNLNFFCFVLIIIFLTTSLKSDEVKKLIDPHEYNFFTGMFDFSDEGKKSTLVGIQHQNENLYKDTFLGTLSPVTGFLVTGDTATYLYTGVQAEYNLGKINLTPSFTPGLYGEGDGKDLGHLVEFKSEVQLSFDLFKNSELGFSYNHISNASLGEKNPG
;
A
#
# COMPACT_ATOMS: atom_id res chain seq x y z
N MET A 1 -22.66 23.43 10.00
CA MET A 1 -21.82 23.91 8.87
C MET A 1 -20.78 22.82 8.59
N LYS A 2 -20.94 22.08 7.50
CA LYS A 2 -20.02 20.96 7.13
C LYS A 2 -18.73 21.55 6.54
N ASN A 3 -17.60 21.10 7.09
CA ASN A 3 -16.26 21.52 6.66
C ASN A 3 -15.96 21.11 5.21
N LYS A 4 -16.27 21.99 4.27
CA LYS A 4 -15.88 21.84 2.85
C LYS A 4 -14.38 22.08 2.59
N ASN A 5 -13.65 22.55 3.59
CA ASN A 5 -12.25 22.96 3.42
C ASN A 5 -11.23 21.80 3.55
N LEU A 6 -11.62 20.69 4.20
CA LEU A 6 -10.73 19.54 4.36
C LEU A 6 -10.55 18.76 3.05
N ASN A 7 -11.65 18.61 2.27
CA ASN A 7 -11.59 17.91 0.99
C ASN A 7 -10.81 18.68 -0.09
N PHE A 8 -10.81 20.02 0.00
CA PHE A 8 -10.02 20.86 -0.91
C PHE A 8 -8.52 20.76 -0.63
N PHE A 9 -8.13 20.59 0.62
CA PHE A 9 -6.70 20.46 1.01
C PHE A 9 -6.09 19.11 0.59
N CYS A 10 -6.84 18.03 0.68
CA CYS A 10 -6.42 16.72 0.15
C CYS A 10 -6.27 16.74 -1.39
N PHE A 11 -7.16 17.43 -2.10
CA PHE A 11 -7.09 17.52 -3.56
C PHE A 11 -5.91 18.37 -4.05
N VAL A 12 -5.58 19.44 -3.34
CA VAL A 12 -4.42 20.31 -3.67
C VAL A 12 -3.08 19.60 -3.40
N LEU A 13 -2.98 18.75 -2.37
CA LEU A 13 -1.78 17.95 -2.12
C LEU A 13 -1.52 16.93 -3.23
N ILE A 14 -2.56 16.32 -3.80
CA ILE A 14 -2.44 15.40 -4.94
C ILE A 14 -1.99 16.12 -6.21
N ILE A 15 -2.42 17.37 -6.45
CA ILE A 15 -2.08 18.15 -7.66
C ILE A 15 -0.62 18.66 -7.61
N ILE A 16 -0.08 18.98 -6.43
CA ILE A 16 1.31 19.45 -6.29
C ILE A 16 2.32 18.32 -6.59
N PHE A 17 1.97 17.04 -6.36
CA PHE A 17 2.81 15.91 -6.73
C PHE A 17 2.83 15.61 -8.24
N LEU A 18 1.88 16.13 -9.01
CA LEU A 18 1.77 15.87 -10.46
C LEU A 18 2.66 16.76 -11.33
N THR A 19 3.37 17.74 -10.77
CA THR A 19 4.11 18.73 -11.58
C THR A 19 5.64 18.63 -11.52
N THR A 20 6.20 17.74 -10.70
CA THR A 20 7.63 17.47 -10.72
C THR A 20 7.89 16.16 -11.47
N SER A 21 8.39 16.28 -12.71
CA SER A 21 8.98 15.16 -13.42
C SER A 21 10.27 14.76 -12.67
N LEU A 22 10.13 13.90 -11.66
CA LEU A 22 11.28 13.24 -11.05
C LEU A 22 11.82 12.26 -12.08
N LYS A 23 12.94 12.61 -12.72
CA LYS A 23 13.74 11.64 -13.44
C LYS A 23 14.20 10.62 -12.41
N SER A 24 13.63 9.43 -12.46
CA SER A 24 14.21 8.24 -11.84
C SER A 24 15.52 7.97 -12.56
N ASP A 25 16.65 8.25 -11.90
CA ASP A 25 17.93 7.72 -12.37
C ASP A 25 17.88 6.20 -12.15
N GLU A 26 17.87 5.46 -13.25
CA GLU A 26 18.00 4.00 -13.26
C GLU A 26 19.31 3.58 -12.59
N VAL A 27 19.27 3.39 -11.30
CA VAL A 27 20.22 2.50 -10.63
C VAL A 27 19.70 1.08 -10.85
N LYS A 28 20.11 0.48 -11.96
CA LYS A 28 19.83 -0.91 -12.28
C LYS A 28 20.33 -1.79 -11.13
N LYS A 29 19.43 -2.21 -10.27
CA LYS A 29 19.68 -3.16 -9.17
C LYS A 29 19.96 -4.52 -9.79
N LEU A 30 21.23 -4.83 -9.97
CA LEU A 30 21.76 -5.97 -10.76
C LEU A 30 21.90 -7.23 -9.91
N ILE A 31 21.00 -7.64 -9.02
CA ILE A 31 21.29 -8.88 -8.26
C ILE A 31 20.10 -9.82 -8.02
N ASP A 32 18.92 -9.38 -7.73
CA ASP A 32 17.74 -10.25 -7.62
C ASP A 32 16.50 -9.41 -7.91
N PRO A 33 15.72 -9.76 -8.93
CA PRO A 33 14.53 -9.00 -9.28
C PRO A 33 13.34 -9.31 -8.36
N HIS A 34 13.52 -10.20 -7.39
CA HIS A 34 12.49 -10.57 -6.43
C HIS A 34 12.75 -9.92 -5.09
N GLU A 35 11.79 -9.14 -4.63
CA GLU A 35 11.79 -8.54 -3.31
C GLU A 35 10.71 -9.18 -2.44
N TYR A 36 11.07 -9.49 -1.20
CA TYR A 36 10.15 -10.01 -0.18
C TYR A 36 10.07 -9.03 0.98
N ASN A 37 8.90 -8.57 1.27
CA ASN A 37 8.62 -7.68 2.39
C ASN A 37 7.83 -8.43 3.46
N PHE A 38 8.39 -8.52 4.67
CA PHE A 38 7.72 -9.02 5.87
C PHE A 38 7.31 -7.83 6.72
N PHE A 39 6.05 -7.76 7.06
CA PHE A 39 5.53 -6.61 7.78
C PHE A 39 4.65 -7.00 8.95
N THR A 40 4.60 -6.12 9.93
CA THR A 40 3.68 -6.18 11.07
C THR A 40 3.12 -4.79 11.31
N GLY A 41 1.96 -4.72 11.92
CA GLY A 41 1.32 -3.44 12.17
C GLY A 41 0.03 -3.56 12.95
N MET A 42 -0.80 -2.55 12.81
CA MET A 42 -2.12 -2.47 13.43
C MET A 42 -3.19 -2.30 12.37
N PHE A 43 -4.14 -3.19 12.38
CA PHE A 43 -5.33 -3.10 11.54
C PHE A 43 -6.37 -2.24 12.25
N ASP A 44 -7.06 -1.38 11.48
CA ASP A 44 -8.14 -0.52 11.94
C ASP A 44 -7.81 0.34 13.17
N PHE A 45 -6.63 0.96 13.14
CA PHE A 45 -6.12 1.73 14.29
C PHE A 45 -6.98 2.95 14.66
N SER A 46 -7.85 3.40 13.75
CA SER A 46 -8.76 4.54 13.96
C SER A 46 -10.06 4.17 14.65
N ASP A 47 -10.45 2.89 14.68
CA ASP A 47 -11.66 2.38 15.35
C ASP A 47 -11.30 1.69 16.66
N GLU A 48 -11.75 2.22 17.80
CA GLU A 48 -11.41 1.67 19.12
C GLU A 48 -11.97 0.27 19.37
N GLY A 49 -13.02 -0.13 18.65
CA GLY A 49 -13.73 -1.40 18.88
C GLY A 49 -13.16 -2.62 18.16
N LYS A 50 -12.30 -2.41 17.13
CA LYS A 50 -11.86 -3.48 16.23
C LYS A 50 -10.36 -3.45 15.90
N LYS A 51 -9.56 -2.75 16.72
CA LYS A 51 -8.12 -2.74 16.58
C LYS A 51 -7.53 -4.13 16.75
N SER A 52 -6.73 -4.56 15.79
CA SER A 52 -6.04 -5.84 15.85
C SER A 52 -4.61 -5.71 15.35
N THR A 53 -3.70 -6.49 15.90
CA THR A 53 -2.36 -6.63 15.32
C THR A 53 -2.45 -7.37 14.00
N LEU A 54 -1.53 -7.11 13.09
CA LEU A 54 -1.43 -7.85 11.85
C LEU A 54 0.00 -8.27 11.57
N VAL A 55 0.15 -9.34 10.81
CA VAL A 55 1.40 -9.76 10.18
C VAL A 55 1.13 -10.11 8.72
N GLY A 56 2.11 -9.92 7.87
CA GLY A 56 1.96 -10.24 6.46
C GLY A 56 3.26 -10.39 5.72
N ILE A 57 3.13 -10.87 4.50
CA ILE A 57 4.21 -11.03 3.54
C ILE A 57 3.76 -10.48 2.19
N GLN A 58 4.67 -9.82 1.50
CA GLN A 58 4.46 -9.29 0.16
C GLN A 58 5.64 -9.69 -0.72
N HIS A 59 5.38 -10.04 -1.94
CA HIS A 59 6.35 -10.34 -2.97
C HIS A 59 6.18 -9.35 -4.13
N GLN A 60 7.28 -8.82 -4.59
CA GLN A 60 7.38 -7.94 -5.74
C GLN A 60 8.32 -8.59 -6.77
N ASN A 61 8.00 -8.42 -8.06
CA ASN A 61 8.84 -8.87 -9.15
C ASN A 61 9.22 -7.70 -10.06
N GLU A 62 10.41 -7.18 -9.88
CA GLU A 62 10.92 -6.04 -10.64
C GLU A 62 11.26 -6.36 -12.10
N ASN A 63 11.34 -7.64 -12.50
CA ASN A 63 11.52 -8.00 -13.91
C ASN A 63 10.25 -7.77 -14.75
N LEU A 64 9.09 -7.74 -14.09
CA LEU A 64 7.80 -7.54 -14.74
C LEU A 64 7.34 -6.08 -14.54
N TYR A 65 8.09 -5.15 -15.09
CA TYR A 65 7.76 -3.74 -14.99
C TYR A 65 7.18 -3.16 -16.27
N LYS A 66 6.49 -2.05 -16.14
CA LYS A 66 5.98 -1.26 -17.25
C LYS A 66 6.17 0.23 -16.97
N ASP A 67 6.86 0.90 -17.86
CA ASP A 67 6.98 2.35 -17.81
C ASP A 67 5.67 3.02 -18.20
N THR A 68 5.22 3.94 -17.35
CA THR A 68 4.00 4.70 -17.50
C THR A 68 4.26 6.17 -17.19
N PHE A 69 3.27 7.02 -17.43
CA PHE A 69 3.36 8.43 -16.99
C PHE A 69 3.40 8.61 -15.46
N LEU A 70 3.02 7.56 -14.69
CA LEU A 70 3.11 7.52 -13.23
C LEU A 70 4.45 6.95 -12.73
N GLY A 71 5.42 6.72 -13.62
CA GLY A 71 6.68 6.04 -13.31
C GLY A 71 6.68 4.57 -13.70
N THR A 72 7.69 3.85 -13.24
CA THR A 72 7.84 2.41 -13.49
C THR A 72 6.98 1.62 -12.51
N LEU A 73 5.98 0.94 -13.04
CA LEU A 73 5.07 0.09 -12.26
C LEU A 73 5.58 -1.35 -12.25
N SER A 74 5.60 -1.98 -11.09
CA SER A 74 5.89 -3.40 -10.93
C SER A 74 4.74 -4.14 -10.25
N PRO A 75 4.52 -5.43 -10.57
CA PRO A 75 3.48 -6.22 -9.92
C PRO A 75 3.87 -6.58 -8.50
N VAL A 76 2.89 -6.58 -7.64
CA VAL A 76 3.01 -6.94 -6.24
C VAL A 76 1.89 -7.89 -5.85
N THR A 77 2.20 -8.90 -5.04
CA THR A 77 1.25 -9.87 -4.49
C THR A 77 1.57 -10.08 -3.02
N GLY A 78 0.55 -10.15 -2.19
CA GLY A 78 0.76 -10.31 -0.76
C GLY A 78 -0.43 -10.93 -0.03
N PHE A 79 -0.16 -11.26 1.21
CA PHE A 79 -1.11 -11.82 2.15
C PHE A 79 -0.88 -11.23 3.53
N LEU A 80 -1.96 -10.94 4.24
CA LEU A 80 -1.90 -10.58 5.64
C LEU A 80 -2.96 -11.33 6.45
N VAL A 81 -2.69 -11.46 7.74
CA VAL A 81 -3.64 -11.99 8.73
C VAL A 81 -3.58 -11.11 9.98
N THR A 82 -4.74 -10.91 10.58
CA THR A 82 -4.87 -10.17 11.85
C THR A 82 -4.95 -11.11 13.05
N GLY A 83 -4.76 -10.58 14.25
CA GLY A 83 -4.96 -11.32 15.50
C GLY A 83 -6.39 -11.82 15.68
N ASP A 84 -7.38 -11.17 15.05
CA ASP A 84 -8.80 -11.58 15.03
C ASP A 84 -9.12 -12.44 13.80
N THR A 85 -8.12 -13.12 13.23
CA THR A 85 -8.24 -14.06 12.11
C THR A 85 -8.78 -13.46 10.80
N ALA A 86 -8.91 -12.14 10.69
CA ALA A 86 -9.21 -11.53 9.40
C ALA A 86 -8.02 -11.72 8.45
N THR A 87 -8.32 -11.97 7.18
CA THR A 87 -7.32 -12.30 6.16
C THR A 87 -7.52 -11.43 4.92
N TYR A 88 -6.43 -11.07 4.26
CA TYR A 88 -6.48 -10.37 2.98
C TYR A 88 -5.42 -10.90 2.03
N LEU A 89 -5.86 -11.50 0.92
CA LEU A 89 -5.02 -11.95 -0.17
C LEU A 89 -5.16 -10.96 -1.33
N TYR A 90 -4.06 -10.37 -1.78
CA TYR A 90 -4.12 -9.29 -2.75
C TYR A 90 -3.03 -9.38 -3.81
N THR A 91 -3.32 -8.78 -4.95
CA THR A 91 -2.36 -8.56 -6.03
C THR A 91 -2.65 -7.22 -6.68
N GLY A 92 -1.64 -6.59 -7.25
CA GLY A 92 -1.81 -5.29 -7.89
C GLY A 92 -0.51 -4.73 -8.41
N VAL A 93 -0.35 -3.43 -8.30
CA VAL A 93 0.81 -2.70 -8.81
C VAL A 93 1.35 -1.74 -7.76
N GLN A 94 2.65 -1.52 -7.81
CA GLN A 94 3.32 -0.46 -7.07
C GLN A 94 4.27 0.32 -7.97
N ALA A 95 4.60 1.54 -7.56
CA ALA A 95 5.65 2.35 -8.16
C ALA A 95 6.67 2.70 -7.08
N GLU A 96 7.95 2.72 -7.44
CA GLU A 96 9.01 3.12 -6.53
C GLU A 96 9.63 4.45 -7.00
N TYR A 97 9.77 5.38 -6.06
CA TYR A 97 10.40 6.68 -6.28
C TYR A 97 11.56 6.84 -5.31
N ASN A 98 12.78 6.85 -5.84
CA ASN A 98 13.97 7.11 -5.05
C ASN A 98 14.11 8.62 -4.78
N LEU A 99 14.07 9.02 -3.52
CA LEU A 99 14.22 10.41 -3.06
C LEU A 99 15.58 10.64 -2.37
N GLY A 100 16.60 9.93 -2.81
CA GLY A 100 17.95 9.97 -2.30
C GLY A 100 18.20 8.92 -1.21
N LYS A 101 17.92 9.22 0.05
CA LYS A 101 18.09 8.27 1.17
C LYS A 101 16.78 7.57 1.57
N ILE A 102 15.68 7.95 0.95
CA ILE A 102 14.35 7.46 1.25
C ILE A 102 13.72 7.00 -0.05
N ASN A 103 13.09 5.85 -0.03
CA ASN A 103 12.23 5.37 -1.11
C ASN A 103 10.77 5.62 -0.74
N LEU A 104 10.00 6.12 -1.68
CA LEU A 104 8.55 6.31 -1.58
C LEU A 104 7.89 5.30 -2.51
N THR A 105 7.06 4.42 -1.95
CA THR A 105 6.43 3.33 -2.71
C THR A 105 4.91 3.34 -2.53
N PRO A 106 4.18 4.11 -3.37
CA PRO A 106 2.73 3.96 -3.46
C PRO A 106 2.35 2.66 -4.14
N SER A 107 1.28 2.02 -3.65
CA SER A 107 0.70 0.82 -4.26
C SER A 107 -0.82 0.85 -4.27
N PHE A 108 -1.40 0.10 -5.22
CA PHE A 108 -2.82 -0.17 -5.31
C PHE A 108 -3.04 -1.65 -5.57
N THR A 109 -3.69 -2.33 -4.65
CA THR A 109 -3.82 -3.78 -4.64
C THR A 109 -5.24 -4.21 -4.30
N PRO A 110 -6.06 -4.53 -5.32
CA PRO A 110 -7.32 -5.25 -5.10
C PRO A 110 -7.05 -6.65 -4.52
N GLY A 111 -8.02 -7.17 -3.75
CA GLY A 111 -7.85 -8.47 -3.12
C GLY A 111 -9.14 -9.06 -2.59
N LEU A 112 -9.00 -10.23 -1.97
CA LEU A 112 -10.08 -10.95 -1.30
C LEU A 112 -9.88 -10.84 0.21
N TYR A 113 -10.90 -10.33 0.87
CA TYR A 113 -10.93 -10.14 2.31
C TYR A 113 -11.87 -11.14 2.97
N GLY A 114 -11.38 -11.78 4.02
CA GLY A 114 -12.18 -12.60 4.92
C GLY A 114 -12.17 -11.96 6.31
N GLU A 115 -13.34 -11.67 6.86
CA GLU A 115 -13.45 -10.93 8.13
C GLU A 115 -12.98 -11.71 9.35
N GLY A 116 -13.09 -13.04 9.36
CA GLY A 116 -12.84 -13.86 10.55
C GLY A 116 -13.68 -13.37 11.73
N ASP A 117 -13.03 -13.16 12.89
CA ASP A 117 -13.62 -12.55 14.07
C ASP A 117 -13.38 -11.02 14.11
N GLY A 118 -12.76 -10.47 13.06
CA GLY A 118 -12.37 -9.08 12.95
C GLY A 118 -13.47 -8.15 12.44
N LYS A 119 -13.05 -7.09 11.77
CA LYS A 119 -13.95 -6.07 11.22
C LYS A 119 -14.57 -6.56 9.92
N ASP A 120 -15.89 -6.50 9.82
CA ASP A 120 -16.61 -6.70 8.57
C ASP A 120 -16.51 -5.43 7.70
N LEU A 121 -15.79 -5.53 6.58
CA LEU A 121 -15.62 -4.43 5.62
C LEU A 121 -16.77 -4.33 4.60
N GLY A 122 -17.70 -5.27 4.65
CA GLY A 122 -18.96 -5.22 3.88
C GLY A 122 -18.93 -5.89 2.52
N HIS A 123 -17.78 -6.36 2.05
CA HIS A 123 -17.66 -7.06 0.77
C HIS A 123 -16.45 -8.00 0.75
N LEU A 124 -16.53 -9.08 -0.04
CA LEU A 124 -15.41 -10.00 -0.23
C LEU A 124 -14.24 -9.35 -1.01
N VAL A 125 -14.57 -8.53 -2.01
CA VAL A 125 -13.55 -7.81 -2.79
C VAL A 125 -13.31 -6.45 -2.15
N GLU A 126 -12.06 -6.23 -1.79
CA GLU A 126 -11.58 -4.99 -1.18
C GLU A 126 -10.40 -4.42 -1.98
N PHE A 127 -10.16 -3.13 -1.85
CA PHE A 127 -9.09 -2.40 -2.50
C PHE A 127 -8.17 -1.78 -1.44
N LYS A 128 -6.90 -2.18 -1.43
CA LYS A 128 -5.89 -1.56 -0.57
C LYS A 128 -5.12 -0.50 -1.35
N SER A 129 -5.14 0.72 -0.85
CA SER A 129 -4.24 1.79 -1.26
C SER A 129 -3.21 2.00 -0.17
N GLU A 130 -1.93 1.97 -0.50
CA GLU A 130 -0.83 2.06 0.47
C GLU A 130 0.21 3.08 0.01
N VAL A 131 0.83 3.73 0.97
CA VAL A 131 2.05 4.53 0.79
C VAL A 131 3.08 4.03 1.79
N GLN A 132 4.21 3.55 1.27
CA GLN A 132 5.36 3.12 2.07
C GLN A 132 6.49 4.14 1.93
N LEU A 133 7.18 4.39 3.03
CA LEU A 133 8.46 5.09 3.11
C LEU A 133 9.49 4.12 3.64
N SER A 134 10.59 3.91 2.92
CA SER A 134 11.68 3.03 3.34
C SER A 134 13.04 3.68 3.17
N PHE A 135 14.05 3.11 3.80
CA PHE A 135 15.44 3.51 3.69
C PHE A 135 16.34 2.27 3.75
N ASP A 136 17.46 2.33 3.06
CA ASP A 136 18.44 1.25 3.05
C ASP A 136 19.01 1.03 4.46
N LEU A 137 18.82 -0.17 4.99
CA LEU A 137 19.40 -0.58 6.28
C LEU A 137 20.74 -1.30 6.07
N PHE A 138 20.79 -2.22 5.10
CA PHE A 138 21.97 -2.95 4.67
C PHE A 138 21.98 -3.04 3.14
N LYS A 139 23.02 -3.61 2.55
CA LYS A 139 23.25 -3.69 1.10
C LYS A 139 22.03 -4.22 0.30
N ASN A 140 21.26 -5.15 0.89
CA ASN A 140 20.10 -5.80 0.23
C ASN A 140 18.88 -5.83 1.18
N SER A 141 18.74 -4.84 2.05
CA SER A 141 17.63 -4.81 2.99
C SER A 141 17.21 -3.38 3.29
N GLU A 142 15.94 -3.16 3.31
CA GLU A 142 15.33 -1.88 3.64
C GLU A 142 14.51 -2.01 4.92
N LEU A 143 14.38 -0.92 5.64
CA LEU A 143 13.43 -0.77 6.73
C LEU A 143 12.46 0.35 6.37
N GLY A 144 11.17 0.10 6.57
CA GLY A 144 10.16 1.07 6.17
C GLY A 144 8.96 1.12 7.11
N PHE A 145 8.14 2.13 6.86
CA PHE A 145 6.84 2.33 7.47
C PHE A 145 5.81 2.53 6.38
N SER A 146 4.63 1.95 6.52
CA SER A 146 3.55 2.16 5.58
C SER A 146 2.26 2.60 6.28
N TYR A 147 1.47 3.33 5.53
CA TYR A 147 0.09 3.64 5.85
C TYR A 147 -0.78 3.13 4.71
N ASN A 148 -1.81 2.37 5.04
CA ASN A 148 -2.73 1.84 4.06
C ASN A 148 -4.19 2.06 4.45
N HIS A 149 -5.04 2.04 3.45
CA HIS A 149 -6.49 2.09 3.57
C HIS A 149 -7.08 0.95 2.74
N ILE A 150 -7.96 0.17 3.35
CA ILE A 150 -8.66 -0.93 2.70
C ILE A 150 -10.15 -0.60 2.69
N SER A 151 -10.78 -0.63 1.50
CA SER A 151 -12.20 -0.34 1.35
C SER A 151 -12.77 -1.05 0.11
N ASN A 152 -14.07 -1.30 0.12
CA ASN A 152 -14.76 -1.94 -1.01
C ASN A 152 -15.20 -0.99 -2.12
N ALA A 153 -14.81 0.28 -2.08
CA ALA A 153 -15.22 1.30 -3.05
C ALA A 153 -16.76 1.40 -3.24
N SER A 154 -17.53 1.09 -2.21
CA SER A 154 -19.00 1.04 -2.21
C SER A 154 -19.60 -0.08 -3.08
N LEU A 155 -18.88 -1.19 -3.27
CA LEU A 155 -19.43 -2.41 -3.89
C LEU A 155 -20.39 -3.16 -2.96
N GLY A 156 -20.23 -3.01 -1.63
CA GLY A 156 -21.11 -3.58 -0.62
C GLY A 156 -22.18 -2.61 -0.13
N GLU A 157 -23.07 -3.10 0.73
CA GLU A 157 -24.11 -2.27 1.37
C GLU A 157 -23.52 -1.28 2.42
N LYS A 158 -22.33 -1.57 2.91
CA LYS A 158 -21.54 -0.71 3.80
C LYS A 158 -20.10 -0.65 3.35
N ASN A 159 -19.42 0.43 3.68
CA ASN A 159 -18.00 0.64 3.40
C ASN A 159 -17.32 1.34 4.58
N PRO A 160 -17.03 0.59 5.67
CA PRO A 160 -16.49 1.15 6.90
C PRO A 160 -14.95 1.27 6.89
N GLY A 161 -14.30 1.03 5.74
CA GLY A 161 -12.85 1.06 5.56
C GLY A 161 -12.23 2.46 5.59
#